data_2b1f1f91155713ddb275c82bc0118364
#
_entry.id   2b1f1f91155713ddb275c82bc0118364
#
_cell.length_a   1.000
_cell.length_b   1.000
_cell.length_c   1.000
_cell.angle_alpha   90.00
_cell.angle_beta   90.00
_cell.angle_gamma   90.00
#
_symmetry.space_group_name_H-M   'P 1'
#
loop_
_entity.id
_entity.type
_entity.pdbx_description
1 polymer ?
#
loop_
_entity_poly.entity_id
_entity_poly.type
_entity_poly.pdbx_seq_one_letter_code
_entity_poly.pdbx_strand_id
1 'polypeptide(L)'
;MEINECLECANGRFKISKKNGVMVQNVKDATQYNRISSYAKIKTVRVDATTGIESLELEYMRVSTKNIESQWISGENLTGHHSEALVKYGVDINMENKRILTAAILASRGHAEVEIVYNQLGWATINDEPVFYHAEAIPNRGYFLSEESKINIKPQGQLNAWMNMFNQHVRGNIALELAVVLGCTAPVISYLEGKHTDLKTLFLALNGQSSSGKTTAAMLALSTAGAPTSTNKGLLKSWNATQNSMMSILNGINGIPICFDEL
;
A
#
# COMPACT_ATOMS: atom_id res chain seq x y z
N MET A 1 28.37 -11.66 -10.05
CA MET A 1 29.05 -10.48 -10.63
C MET A 1 28.03 -9.34 -10.60
N GLU A 2 28.09 -8.47 -9.59
CA GLU A 2 27.24 -7.27 -9.61
C GLU A 2 27.76 -6.34 -10.70
N ILE A 3 26.98 -6.18 -11.74
CA ILE A 3 27.23 -5.20 -12.78
C ILE A 3 27.19 -3.84 -12.10
N ASN A 4 28.35 -3.14 -12.07
CA ASN A 4 28.44 -1.76 -11.59
C ASN A 4 27.72 -0.86 -12.60
N GLU A 5 26.39 -0.90 -12.59
CA GLU A 5 25.58 -0.05 -13.45
C GLU A 5 25.75 1.41 -12.98
N CYS A 6 26.33 2.19 -13.86
CA CYS A 6 26.40 3.64 -13.71
C CYS A 6 25.14 4.25 -14.36
N LEU A 7 24.27 4.81 -13.56
CA LEU A 7 23.08 5.52 -14.03
C LEU A 7 23.47 6.91 -14.50
N GLU A 8 23.20 7.26 -15.75
CA GLU A 8 23.35 8.61 -16.28
C GLU A 8 22.01 9.34 -16.31
N CYS A 9 21.93 10.51 -15.68
CA CYS A 9 20.71 11.30 -15.56
C CYS A 9 20.92 12.71 -16.12
N ALA A 10 19.82 13.36 -16.49
CA ALA A 10 19.79 14.75 -16.98
C ALA A 10 20.80 14.98 -18.15
N ASN A 11 20.70 14.15 -19.20
CA ASN A 11 21.56 14.19 -20.39
C ASN A 11 23.05 14.09 -20.06
N GLY A 12 23.42 13.20 -19.15
CA GLY A 12 24.81 12.97 -18.74
C GLY A 12 25.35 13.94 -17.68
N ARG A 13 24.57 14.94 -17.23
CA ARG A 13 24.99 15.87 -16.20
C ARG A 13 25.33 15.19 -14.87
N PHE A 14 24.61 14.13 -14.52
CA PHE A 14 24.83 13.35 -13.31
C PHE A 14 25.15 11.91 -13.63
N LYS A 15 26.10 11.33 -12.89
CA LYS A 15 26.41 9.90 -12.88
C LYS A 15 26.25 9.36 -11.47
N ILE A 16 25.49 8.28 -11.31
CA ILE A 16 25.21 7.68 -10.02
C ILE A 16 25.59 6.21 -10.06
N SER A 17 26.45 5.79 -9.14
CA SER A 17 26.81 4.36 -8.99
C SER A 17 27.14 4.03 -7.54
N LYS A 18 26.94 2.77 -7.14
CA LYS A 18 27.27 2.30 -5.78
C LYS A 18 28.75 2.48 -5.46
N LYS A 19 29.64 2.34 -6.45
CA LYS A 19 31.09 2.47 -6.28
C LYS A 19 31.56 3.93 -6.13
N ASN A 20 31.09 4.81 -7.01
CA ASN A 20 31.60 6.17 -7.11
C ASN A 20 30.71 7.22 -6.41
N GLY A 21 29.50 6.80 -5.97
CA GLY A 21 28.53 7.72 -5.39
C GLY A 21 27.81 8.55 -6.46
N VAL A 22 27.42 9.75 -6.10
CA VAL A 22 26.80 10.75 -6.98
C VAL A 22 27.88 11.70 -7.50
N MET A 23 27.95 11.83 -8.80
CA MET A 23 28.92 12.64 -9.51
C MET A 23 28.22 13.67 -10.39
N VAL A 24 28.78 14.86 -10.49
CA VAL A 24 28.31 15.94 -11.37
C VAL A 24 29.37 16.26 -12.41
N GLN A 25 28.95 16.49 -13.65
CA GLN A 25 29.80 16.91 -14.75
C GLN A 25 30.46 18.23 -14.44
N ASN A 26 31.77 18.33 -14.71
CA ASN A 26 32.51 19.57 -14.50
C ASN A 26 32.09 20.61 -15.55
N VAL A 27 31.80 21.83 -15.10
CA VAL A 27 31.38 22.93 -15.98
C VAL A 27 32.47 23.36 -16.99
N LYS A 28 33.75 23.20 -16.62
CA LYS A 28 34.89 23.62 -17.47
C LYS A 28 35.33 22.50 -18.43
N ASP A 29 35.10 21.24 -18.05
CA ASP A 29 35.52 20.09 -18.85
C ASP A 29 34.44 19.03 -18.76
N ALA A 30 33.62 18.92 -19.80
CA ALA A 30 32.50 17.98 -19.88
C ALA A 30 32.92 16.50 -19.86
N THR A 31 34.19 16.18 -20.01
CA THR A 31 34.69 14.81 -19.90
C THR A 31 34.96 14.38 -18.46
N GLN A 32 35.07 15.34 -17.55
CA GLN A 32 35.36 15.09 -16.14
C GLN A 32 34.12 15.18 -15.26
N TYR A 33 34.11 14.37 -14.20
CA TYR A 33 33.06 14.35 -13.20
C TYR A 33 33.65 14.49 -11.80
N ASN A 34 33.02 15.35 -11.00
CA ASN A 34 33.37 15.54 -9.61
C ASN A 34 32.39 14.80 -8.71
N ARG A 35 32.88 14.02 -7.76
CA ARG A 35 32.07 13.39 -6.75
C ARG A 35 31.52 14.43 -5.77
N ILE A 36 30.20 14.39 -5.52
CA ILE A 36 29.51 15.33 -4.63
C ILE A 36 28.93 14.66 -3.39
N SER A 37 28.65 13.35 -3.42
CA SER A 37 28.04 12.62 -2.32
C SER A 37 28.32 11.11 -2.42
N SER A 38 28.00 10.40 -1.36
CA SER A 38 27.81 8.95 -1.38
C SER A 38 26.67 8.56 -2.31
N TYR A 39 26.49 7.27 -2.56
CA TYR A 39 25.42 6.78 -3.41
C TYR A 39 24.04 7.18 -2.90
N ALA A 40 23.21 7.75 -3.76
CA ALA A 40 21.79 8.03 -3.52
C ALA A 40 21.04 8.18 -4.85
N LYS A 41 19.92 7.46 -5.01
CA LYS A 41 19.01 7.57 -6.16
C LYS A 41 17.58 7.23 -5.78
N ILE A 42 16.62 7.62 -6.58
CA ILE A 42 15.27 7.08 -6.50
C ILE A 42 15.27 5.69 -7.15
N LYS A 43 14.86 4.70 -6.38
CA LYS A 43 14.75 3.31 -6.81
C LYS A 43 13.36 3.04 -7.38
N THR A 44 12.31 3.44 -6.63
CA THR A 44 10.90 3.19 -6.98
C THR A 44 10.09 4.48 -6.79
N VAL A 45 9.15 4.72 -7.69
CA VAL A 45 8.12 5.76 -7.56
C VAL A 45 6.79 5.05 -7.36
N ARG A 46 6.13 5.29 -6.23
CA ARG A 46 4.74 4.84 -6.00
C ARG A 46 3.79 5.96 -6.27
N VAL A 47 2.84 5.72 -7.15
CA VAL A 47 1.76 6.64 -7.50
C VAL A 47 0.47 6.12 -6.87
N ASP A 48 -0.15 6.92 -5.99
CA ASP A 48 -1.47 6.58 -5.47
C ASP A 48 -2.51 6.68 -6.59
N ALA A 49 -3.20 5.57 -6.85
CA ALA A 49 -4.15 5.45 -7.95
C ALA A 49 -5.36 6.40 -7.84
N THR A 50 -5.67 6.88 -6.63
CA THR A 50 -6.84 7.73 -6.37
C THR A 50 -6.48 9.20 -6.43
N THR A 51 -5.34 9.58 -5.81
CA THR A 51 -4.93 10.98 -5.66
C THR A 51 -3.90 11.42 -6.67
N GLY A 52 -3.21 10.49 -7.32
CA GLY A 52 -2.07 10.76 -8.19
C GLY A 52 -0.81 11.25 -7.43
N ILE A 53 -0.83 11.24 -6.10
CA ILE A 53 0.31 11.68 -5.29
C ILE A 53 1.42 10.64 -5.37
N GLU A 54 2.65 11.11 -5.57
CA GLU A 54 3.84 10.27 -5.64
C GLU A 54 4.55 10.18 -4.28
N SER A 55 4.96 8.96 -3.94
CA SER A 55 5.94 8.66 -2.88
C SER A 55 7.18 8.06 -3.51
N LEU A 56 8.37 8.42 -3.02
CA LEU A 56 9.64 8.09 -3.62
C LEU A 56 10.43 7.16 -2.70
N GLU A 57 10.87 6.00 -3.18
CA GLU A 57 11.82 5.15 -2.47
C GLU A 57 13.24 5.64 -2.77
N LEU A 58 13.84 6.32 -1.79
CA LEU A 58 15.23 6.73 -1.85
C LEU A 58 16.12 5.58 -1.42
N GLU A 59 16.93 5.03 -2.33
CA GLU A 59 18.01 4.09 -2.03
C GLU A 59 19.32 4.88 -1.87
N TYR A 60 20.03 4.67 -0.78
CA TYR A 60 21.23 5.45 -0.46
C TYR A 60 22.24 4.65 0.36
N MET A 61 23.49 5.06 0.31
CA MET A 61 24.55 4.55 1.18
C MET A 61 24.61 5.40 2.45
N ARG A 62 24.27 4.78 3.60
CA ARG A 62 24.36 5.44 4.90
C ARG A 62 25.81 5.83 5.22
N VAL A 63 26.05 7.06 5.59
CA VAL A 63 27.41 7.60 5.84
C VAL A 63 28.13 6.84 6.94
N SER A 64 27.43 6.50 8.03
CA SER A 64 28.02 5.88 9.23
C SER A 64 28.39 4.41 9.05
N THR A 65 27.54 3.63 8.38
CA THR A 65 27.72 2.17 8.27
C THR A 65 28.22 1.70 6.92
N LYS A 66 28.16 2.57 5.89
CA LYS A 66 28.46 2.26 4.49
C LYS A 66 27.52 1.20 3.88
N ASN A 67 26.41 0.87 4.55
CA ASN A 67 25.38 -0.04 4.05
C ASN A 67 24.47 0.70 3.09
N ILE A 68 23.92 -0.06 2.11
CA ILE A 68 22.84 0.42 1.24
C ILE A 68 21.53 0.20 1.99
N GLU A 69 20.77 1.27 2.12
CA GLU A 69 19.46 1.29 2.78
C GLU A 69 18.44 1.96 1.87
N SER A 70 17.16 1.72 2.12
CA SER A 70 16.05 2.39 1.43
C SER A 70 15.13 3.07 2.43
N GLN A 71 14.60 4.23 2.04
CA GLN A 71 13.62 4.99 2.82
C GLN A 71 12.58 5.61 1.91
N TRP A 72 11.29 5.45 2.26
CA TRP A 72 10.21 6.17 1.60
C TRP A 72 10.19 7.63 2.04
N ILE A 73 10.14 8.53 1.07
CA ILE A 73 10.12 9.98 1.27
C ILE A 73 9.06 10.62 0.38
N SER A 74 8.58 11.79 0.77
CA SER A 74 7.78 12.64 -0.13
C SER A 74 8.67 13.47 -1.04
N GLY A 75 8.14 13.92 -2.18
CA GLY A 75 8.87 14.84 -3.06
C GLY A 75 9.31 16.13 -2.38
N GLU A 76 8.58 16.56 -1.34
CA GLU A 76 8.93 17.73 -0.52
C GLU A 76 10.28 17.57 0.17
N ASN A 77 10.66 16.36 0.58
CA ASN A 77 11.96 16.10 1.21
C ASN A 77 13.15 16.35 0.28
N LEU A 78 12.92 16.51 -1.03
CA LEU A 78 13.93 16.81 -2.03
C LEU A 78 13.94 18.29 -2.42
N THR A 79 13.09 19.12 -1.82
CA THR A 79 12.94 20.54 -2.16
C THR A 79 13.18 21.45 -0.96
N GLY A 80 13.77 22.64 -1.20
CA GLY A 80 13.90 23.69 -0.21
C GLY A 80 14.59 23.27 1.10
N HIS A 81 14.03 23.70 2.22
CA HIS A 81 14.53 23.41 3.57
C HIS A 81 14.26 21.97 4.03
N HIS A 82 13.28 21.31 3.46
CA HIS A 82 12.88 19.96 3.88
C HIS A 82 13.94 18.89 3.57
N SER A 83 14.85 19.15 2.65
CA SER A 83 15.96 18.21 2.33
C SER A 83 16.92 17.98 3.50
N GLU A 84 16.91 18.83 4.52
CA GLU A 84 17.68 18.61 5.76
C GLU A 84 17.18 17.39 6.54
N ALA A 85 15.92 17.00 6.34
CA ALA A 85 15.37 15.76 6.91
C ALA A 85 16.12 14.50 6.45
N LEU A 86 16.76 14.52 5.28
CA LEU A 86 17.54 13.39 4.75
C LEU A 86 18.78 13.08 5.63
N VAL A 87 19.28 14.04 6.36
CA VAL A 87 20.38 13.82 7.35
C VAL A 87 19.97 12.80 8.41
N LYS A 88 18.68 12.79 8.82
CA LYS A 88 18.16 11.84 9.81
C LYS A 88 18.31 10.40 9.35
N TYR A 89 18.21 10.16 8.06
CA TYR A 89 18.38 8.82 7.49
C TYR A 89 19.87 8.47 7.25
N GLY A 90 20.78 9.43 7.43
CA GLY A 90 22.21 9.22 7.21
C GLY A 90 22.64 9.35 5.74
N VAL A 91 21.87 10.08 4.94
CA VAL A 91 22.26 10.48 3.58
C VAL A 91 23.41 11.48 3.66
N ASP A 92 24.38 11.37 2.74
CA ASP A 92 25.56 12.24 2.66
C ASP A 92 25.20 13.62 2.05
N ILE A 93 24.45 14.40 2.80
CA ILE A 93 23.97 15.73 2.44
C ILE A 93 24.47 16.78 3.43
N ASN A 94 24.93 17.92 2.93
CA ASN A 94 25.41 19.04 3.69
C ASN A 94 25.06 20.38 2.99
N MET A 95 25.43 21.51 3.57
CA MET A 95 25.11 22.83 3.03
C MET A 95 25.71 23.08 1.65
N GLU A 96 26.88 22.51 1.35
CA GLU A 96 27.60 22.73 0.09
C GLU A 96 27.00 21.89 -1.06
N ASN A 97 26.67 20.60 -0.79
CA ASN A 97 26.21 19.69 -1.83
C ASN A 97 24.67 19.62 -1.97
N LYS A 98 23.92 20.11 -1.00
CA LYS A 98 22.47 20.01 -0.86
C LYS A 98 21.73 20.25 -2.19
N ARG A 99 21.96 21.38 -2.83
CA ARG A 99 21.24 21.78 -4.05
C ARG A 99 21.54 20.87 -5.25
N ILE A 100 22.80 20.49 -5.40
CA ILE A 100 23.25 19.67 -6.53
C ILE A 100 22.84 18.21 -6.31
N LEU A 101 22.96 17.72 -5.08
CA LEU A 101 22.58 16.36 -4.70
C LEU A 101 21.08 16.12 -4.86
N THR A 102 20.23 17.02 -4.37
CA THR A 102 18.78 16.90 -4.53
C THR A 102 18.38 16.96 -6.00
N ALA A 103 19.03 17.79 -6.81
CA ALA A 103 18.80 17.82 -8.25
C ALA A 103 19.20 16.49 -8.93
N ALA A 104 20.30 15.86 -8.52
CA ALA A 104 20.74 14.57 -9.03
C ALA A 104 19.77 13.44 -8.64
N ILE A 105 19.33 13.43 -7.37
CA ILE A 105 18.33 12.45 -6.88
C ILE A 105 17.01 12.61 -7.64
N LEU A 106 16.51 13.83 -7.81
CA LEU A 106 15.29 14.10 -8.61
C LEU A 106 15.45 13.67 -10.06
N ALA A 107 16.61 13.91 -10.68
CA ALA A 107 16.89 13.48 -12.05
C ALA A 107 16.86 11.95 -12.19
N SER A 108 17.24 11.20 -11.15
CA SER A 108 17.19 9.74 -11.17
C SER A 108 15.76 9.18 -11.19
N ARG A 109 14.74 9.98 -10.82
CA ARG A 109 13.33 9.57 -10.84
C ARG A 109 12.86 9.09 -12.21
N GLY A 110 13.36 9.68 -13.29
CA GLY A 110 13.02 9.26 -14.66
C GLY A 110 13.48 7.84 -15.04
N HIS A 111 14.32 7.22 -14.23
CA HIS A 111 14.83 5.85 -14.40
C HIS A 111 14.36 4.88 -13.31
N ALA A 112 13.48 5.35 -12.42
CA ALA A 112 12.95 4.54 -11.32
C ALA A 112 11.85 3.61 -11.83
N GLU A 113 11.66 2.49 -11.14
CA GLU A 113 10.48 1.64 -11.32
C GLU A 113 9.24 2.39 -10.87
N VAL A 114 8.14 2.26 -11.62
CA VAL A 114 6.87 2.90 -11.26
C VAL A 114 5.89 1.83 -10.79
N GLU A 115 5.43 1.97 -9.55
CA GLU A 115 4.37 1.16 -8.96
C GLU A 115 3.12 2.00 -8.77
N ILE A 116 1.97 1.51 -9.20
CA ILE A 116 0.69 2.13 -8.89
C ILE A 116 0.11 1.42 -7.67
N VAL A 117 -0.19 2.18 -6.62
CA VAL A 117 -0.72 1.64 -5.36
C VAL A 117 -2.06 2.27 -5.04
N TYR A 118 -2.86 1.57 -4.25
CA TYR A 118 -4.11 2.08 -3.71
C TYR A 118 -4.19 1.86 -2.19
N ASN A 119 -4.80 2.82 -1.50
CA ASN A 119 -5.00 2.81 -0.06
C ASN A 119 -6.47 2.56 0.32
N GLN A 120 -7.38 2.85 -0.61
CA GLN A 120 -8.81 2.65 -0.44
C GLN A 120 -9.20 1.31 -1.03
N LEU A 121 -10.13 0.62 -0.36
CA LEU A 121 -10.68 -0.65 -0.80
C LEU A 121 -12.07 -0.45 -1.37
N GLY A 122 -12.46 -1.35 -2.28
CA GLY A 122 -13.77 -1.32 -2.92
C GLY A 122 -13.73 -0.85 -4.36
N TRP A 123 -14.88 -0.42 -4.87
CA TRP A 123 -15.01 -0.04 -6.27
C TRP A 123 -14.40 1.33 -6.58
N ALA A 124 -13.68 1.37 -7.66
CA ALA A 124 -13.16 2.60 -8.30
C ALA A 124 -13.45 2.57 -9.80
N THR A 125 -13.35 3.70 -10.47
CA THR A 125 -13.47 3.79 -11.94
C THR A 125 -12.14 4.25 -12.50
N ILE A 126 -11.58 3.47 -13.42
CA ILE A 126 -10.33 3.79 -14.12
C ILE A 126 -10.60 3.71 -15.61
N ASN A 127 -10.39 4.81 -16.32
CA ASN A 127 -10.67 4.92 -17.76
C ASN A 127 -12.09 4.46 -18.11
N ASP A 128 -13.08 4.90 -17.34
CA ASP A 128 -14.51 4.56 -17.45
C ASP A 128 -14.87 3.08 -17.20
N GLU A 129 -13.92 2.27 -16.73
CA GLU A 129 -14.14 0.88 -16.37
C GLU A 129 -14.14 0.68 -14.85
N PRO A 130 -15.10 -0.11 -14.32
CA PRO A 130 -15.12 -0.43 -12.90
C PRO A 130 -13.97 -1.39 -12.53
N VAL A 131 -13.28 -1.06 -11.45
CA VAL A 131 -12.22 -1.88 -10.86
C VAL A 131 -12.51 -2.04 -9.37
N PHE A 132 -12.43 -3.27 -8.87
CA PHE A 132 -12.57 -3.54 -7.44
C PHE A 132 -11.19 -3.68 -6.79
N TYR A 133 -10.88 -2.79 -5.87
CA TYR A 133 -9.66 -2.81 -5.09
C TYR A 133 -9.80 -3.71 -3.86
N HIS A 134 -9.10 -4.83 -3.90
CA HIS A 134 -8.99 -5.80 -2.81
C HIS A 134 -7.50 -6.06 -2.51
N ALA A 135 -7.10 -7.28 -2.18
CA ALA A 135 -5.68 -7.66 -2.11
C ALA A 135 -4.95 -7.43 -3.44
N GLU A 136 -5.69 -7.58 -4.53
CA GLU A 136 -5.30 -7.26 -5.91
C GLU A 136 -6.46 -6.48 -6.55
N ALA A 137 -6.16 -5.65 -7.52
CA ALA A 137 -7.18 -4.99 -8.32
C ALA A 137 -7.88 -6.02 -9.23
N ILE A 138 -9.20 -5.98 -9.31
CA ILE A 138 -10.02 -6.90 -10.12
C ILE A 138 -10.85 -6.08 -11.13
N PRO A 139 -10.66 -6.20 -12.45
CA PRO A 139 -9.63 -7.03 -13.10
C PRO A 139 -8.21 -6.57 -12.79
N ASN A 140 -7.24 -7.49 -12.87
CA ASN A 140 -5.86 -7.18 -12.59
C ASN A 140 -5.33 -6.10 -13.55
N ARG A 141 -4.83 -5.00 -12.97
CA ARG A 141 -4.30 -3.82 -13.68
C ARG A 141 -2.84 -3.57 -13.35
N GLY A 142 -2.16 -4.48 -12.65
CA GLY A 142 -0.80 -4.25 -12.13
C GLY A 142 -0.76 -3.23 -11.00
N TYR A 143 -1.88 -3.00 -10.30
CA TYR A 143 -1.97 -2.11 -9.16
C TYR A 143 -1.87 -2.91 -7.87
N PHE A 144 -1.19 -2.36 -6.87
CA PHE A 144 -0.88 -3.04 -5.63
C PHE A 144 -1.56 -2.38 -4.44
N LEU A 145 -1.99 -3.19 -3.47
CA LEU A 145 -2.44 -2.67 -2.20
C LEU A 145 -1.24 -2.08 -1.43
N SER A 146 -1.40 -0.85 -0.96
CA SER A 146 -0.40 -0.22 -0.10
C SER A 146 -0.17 -1.05 1.18
N GLU A 147 1.07 -1.11 1.64
CA GLU A 147 1.45 -1.76 2.91
C GLU A 147 0.84 -1.08 4.14
N GLU A 148 0.39 0.17 3.99
CA GLU A 148 -0.29 0.95 5.03
C GLU A 148 -1.76 0.55 5.23
N SER A 149 -2.28 -0.45 4.48
CA SER A 149 -3.65 -0.92 4.63
C SER A 149 -4.01 -1.18 6.09
N LYS A 150 -5.14 -0.65 6.52
CA LYS A 150 -5.66 -0.76 7.88
C LYS A 150 -6.18 -2.15 8.22
N ILE A 151 -6.46 -2.97 7.20
CA ILE A 151 -6.99 -4.33 7.36
C ILE A 151 -6.17 -5.33 6.55
N ASN A 152 -6.14 -6.57 7.03
CA ASN A 152 -5.49 -7.68 6.34
C ASN A 152 -6.50 -8.44 5.50
N ILE A 153 -6.47 -8.17 4.19
CA ILE A 153 -7.31 -8.81 3.17
C ILE A 153 -6.50 -9.71 2.22
N LYS A 154 -5.20 -9.90 2.51
CA LYS A 154 -4.38 -10.80 1.69
C LYS A 154 -4.88 -12.23 1.84
N PRO A 155 -5.07 -12.97 0.74
CA PRO A 155 -5.46 -14.37 0.79
C PRO A 155 -4.46 -15.19 1.62
N GLN A 156 -4.97 -16.06 2.47
CA GLN A 156 -4.16 -16.99 3.25
C GLN A 156 -4.68 -18.42 3.08
N GLY A 157 -3.76 -19.38 2.99
CA GLY A 157 -4.11 -20.78 2.74
C GLY A 157 -4.42 -21.04 1.27
N GLN A 158 -5.18 -22.12 1.03
CA GLN A 158 -5.52 -22.58 -0.30
C GLN A 158 -7.04 -22.61 -0.50
N LEU A 159 -7.50 -22.11 -1.64
CA LEU A 159 -8.92 -22.10 -1.98
C LEU A 159 -9.57 -23.51 -1.89
N ASN A 160 -8.87 -24.55 -2.35
CA ASN A 160 -9.36 -25.92 -2.27
C ASN A 160 -9.59 -26.39 -0.83
N ALA A 161 -8.73 -25.99 0.12
CA ALA A 161 -8.91 -26.30 1.53
C ALA A 161 -10.15 -25.59 2.10
N TRP A 162 -10.37 -24.33 1.74
CA TRP A 162 -11.57 -23.59 2.12
C TRP A 162 -12.84 -24.20 1.52
N MET A 163 -12.82 -24.58 0.24
CA MET A 163 -13.95 -25.23 -0.44
C MET A 163 -14.28 -26.60 0.18
N ASN A 164 -13.27 -27.38 0.57
CA ASN A 164 -13.48 -28.64 1.26
C ASN A 164 -14.12 -28.44 2.62
N MET A 165 -13.65 -27.48 3.40
CA MET A 165 -14.26 -27.10 4.69
C MET A 165 -15.73 -26.67 4.48
N PHE A 166 -16.02 -25.83 3.47
CA PHE A 166 -17.37 -25.40 3.15
C PHE A 166 -18.28 -26.60 2.84
N ASN A 167 -17.84 -27.51 1.96
CA ASN A 167 -18.64 -28.67 1.56
C ASN A 167 -18.89 -29.64 2.72
N GLN A 168 -17.94 -29.78 3.65
CA GLN A 168 -18.06 -30.70 4.77
C GLN A 168 -18.86 -30.16 5.95
N HIS A 169 -18.76 -28.86 6.24
CA HIS A 169 -19.24 -28.28 7.50
C HIS A 169 -20.27 -27.16 7.33
N VAL A 170 -20.34 -26.53 6.18
CA VAL A 170 -21.24 -25.39 5.91
C VAL A 170 -22.43 -25.81 5.05
N ARG A 171 -22.17 -26.53 3.99
CA ARG A 171 -23.21 -26.95 3.03
C ARG A 171 -24.32 -27.76 3.69
N GLY A 172 -25.56 -27.35 3.46
CA GLY A 172 -26.76 -27.93 4.08
C GLY A 172 -27.11 -27.32 5.44
N ASN A 173 -26.25 -26.43 6.01
CA ASN A 173 -26.57 -25.64 7.18
C ASN A 173 -26.98 -24.22 6.74
N ILE A 174 -28.27 -23.96 6.67
CA ILE A 174 -28.85 -22.72 6.14
C ILE A 174 -28.24 -21.47 6.83
N ALA A 175 -28.03 -21.51 8.15
CA ALA A 175 -27.48 -20.36 8.89
C ALA A 175 -26.02 -20.05 8.50
N LEU A 176 -25.21 -21.07 8.29
CA LEU A 176 -23.81 -20.89 7.87
C LEU A 176 -23.70 -20.56 6.38
N GLU A 177 -24.54 -21.16 5.52
CA GLU A 177 -24.62 -20.77 4.10
C GLU A 177 -25.01 -19.30 3.97
N LEU A 178 -26.02 -18.85 4.73
CA LEU A 178 -26.41 -17.44 4.77
C LEU A 178 -25.25 -16.53 5.20
N ALA A 179 -24.47 -16.95 6.20
CA ALA A 179 -23.30 -16.17 6.63
C ALA A 179 -22.29 -15.96 5.47
N VAL A 180 -22.01 -17.01 4.68
CA VAL A 180 -21.12 -16.90 3.52
C VAL A 180 -21.72 -15.96 2.45
N VAL A 181 -23.02 -16.11 2.15
CA VAL A 181 -23.73 -15.24 1.19
C VAL A 181 -23.63 -13.78 1.64
N LEU A 182 -23.83 -13.49 2.91
CA LEU A 182 -23.75 -12.13 3.47
C LEU A 182 -22.33 -11.55 3.32
N GLY A 183 -21.29 -12.35 3.55
CA GLY A 183 -19.91 -11.93 3.31
C GLY A 183 -19.66 -11.56 1.83
N CYS A 184 -20.14 -12.40 0.91
CA CYS A 184 -20.01 -12.16 -0.52
C CYS A 184 -20.92 -11.02 -1.04
N THR A 185 -21.92 -10.60 -0.28
CA THR A 185 -22.85 -9.53 -0.68
C THR A 185 -22.22 -8.15 -0.56
N ALA A 186 -21.22 -7.96 0.28
CA ALA A 186 -20.62 -6.66 0.53
C ALA A 186 -20.11 -5.95 -0.75
N PRO A 187 -19.31 -6.57 -1.63
CA PRO A 187 -18.88 -5.92 -2.87
C PRO A 187 -20.04 -5.64 -3.83
N VAL A 188 -21.10 -6.47 -3.82
CA VAL A 188 -22.28 -6.28 -4.68
C VAL A 188 -23.06 -5.04 -4.24
N ILE A 189 -23.31 -4.88 -2.94
CA ILE A 189 -24.02 -3.71 -2.39
C ILE A 189 -23.24 -2.44 -2.70
N SER A 190 -21.93 -2.46 -2.48
CA SER A 190 -21.07 -1.32 -2.77
C SER A 190 -21.06 -0.94 -4.26
N TYR A 191 -21.14 -1.90 -5.16
CA TYR A 191 -21.28 -1.63 -6.60
C TYR A 191 -22.60 -0.99 -6.96
N LEU A 192 -23.69 -1.45 -6.31
CA LEU A 192 -25.03 -0.93 -6.53
C LEU A 192 -25.23 0.46 -5.93
N GLU A 193 -24.55 0.79 -4.82
CA GLU A 193 -24.56 2.12 -4.21
C GLU A 193 -24.17 3.22 -5.23
N GLY A 194 -23.18 2.96 -6.05
CA GLY A 194 -22.77 3.89 -7.11
C GLY A 194 -23.81 4.09 -8.22
N LYS A 195 -24.82 3.22 -8.30
CA LYS A 195 -25.88 3.24 -9.33
C LYS A 195 -27.26 3.59 -8.79
N HIS A 196 -27.52 3.33 -7.52
CA HIS A 196 -28.80 3.47 -6.85
C HIS A 196 -28.61 4.20 -5.53
N THR A 197 -29.14 5.41 -5.41
CA THR A 197 -28.95 6.31 -4.27
C THR A 197 -29.55 5.81 -2.96
N ASP A 198 -30.46 4.84 -3.01
CA ASP A 198 -31.22 4.35 -1.84
C ASP A 198 -30.52 3.16 -1.15
N LEU A 199 -29.55 2.52 -1.81
CA LEU A 199 -28.84 1.36 -1.29
C LEU A 199 -27.43 1.77 -0.86
N LYS A 200 -27.25 2.12 0.42
CA LYS A 200 -25.94 2.62 0.91
C LYS A 200 -25.16 1.56 1.67
N THR A 201 -25.75 0.95 2.67
CA THR A 201 -25.06 0.04 3.58
C THR A 201 -26.05 -0.98 4.14
N LEU A 202 -25.63 -2.23 4.24
CA LEU A 202 -26.40 -3.28 4.90
C LEU A 202 -25.85 -3.53 6.30
N PHE A 203 -26.69 -3.31 7.31
CA PHE A 203 -26.41 -3.67 8.69
C PHE A 203 -27.16 -4.94 9.05
N LEU A 204 -26.44 -5.92 9.61
CA LEU A 204 -27.00 -7.19 10.04
C LEU A 204 -26.64 -7.45 11.50
N ALA A 205 -27.63 -7.70 12.32
CA ALA A 205 -27.44 -8.08 13.71
C ALA A 205 -27.66 -9.59 13.91
N LEU A 206 -26.60 -10.29 14.34
CA LEU A 206 -26.72 -11.69 14.75
C LEU A 206 -27.17 -11.74 16.21
N ASN A 207 -28.43 -12.11 16.45
CA ASN A 207 -28.99 -12.25 17.78
C ASN A 207 -29.20 -13.73 18.13
N GLY A 208 -29.07 -14.09 19.41
CA GLY A 208 -29.26 -15.45 19.90
C GLY A 208 -28.59 -15.65 21.26
N GLN A 209 -28.83 -16.83 21.87
CA GLN A 209 -28.26 -17.20 23.15
C GLN A 209 -26.72 -17.19 23.11
N SER A 210 -26.09 -17.04 24.28
CA SER A 210 -24.63 -17.17 24.40
C SER A 210 -24.19 -18.54 23.90
N SER A 211 -23.01 -18.61 23.31
CA SER A 211 -22.41 -19.85 22.77
C SER A 211 -23.22 -20.55 21.65
N SER A 212 -24.13 -19.83 20.97
CA SER A 212 -24.89 -20.34 19.83
C SER A 212 -24.13 -20.28 18.48
N GLY A 213 -22.84 -19.95 18.49
CA GLY A 213 -22.01 -19.90 17.28
C GLY A 213 -22.09 -18.59 16.47
N LYS A 214 -22.63 -17.49 17.02
CA LYS A 214 -22.74 -16.20 16.35
C LYS A 214 -21.39 -15.67 15.85
N THR A 215 -20.41 -15.62 16.73
CA THR A 215 -19.05 -15.18 16.37
C THR A 215 -18.42 -16.08 15.32
N THR A 216 -18.66 -17.40 15.38
CA THR A 216 -18.16 -18.34 14.37
C THR A 216 -18.82 -18.08 13.01
N ALA A 217 -20.11 -17.80 12.96
CA ALA A 217 -20.82 -17.45 11.73
C ALA A 217 -20.32 -16.11 11.16
N ALA A 218 -20.09 -15.12 12.04
CA ALA A 218 -19.49 -13.85 11.64
C ALA A 218 -18.07 -14.05 11.06
N MET A 219 -17.22 -14.82 11.70
CA MET A 219 -15.88 -15.15 11.21
C MET A 219 -15.92 -15.89 9.87
N LEU A 220 -16.89 -16.77 9.67
CA LEU A 220 -17.11 -17.45 8.39
C LEU A 220 -17.47 -16.45 7.29
N ALA A 221 -18.39 -15.50 7.55
CA ALA A 221 -18.72 -14.42 6.62
C ALA A 221 -17.49 -13.58 6.27
N LEU A 222 -16.69 -13.17 7.27
CA LEU A 222 -15.50 -12.36 7.08
C LEU A 222 -14.40 -13.09 6.29
N SER A 223 -14.34 -14.43 6.40
CA SER A 223 -13.34 -15.26 5.71
C SER A 223 -13.44 -15.20 4.19
N THR A 224 -14.55 -14.73 3.65
CA THR A 224 -14.73 -14.52 2.20
C THR A 224 -13.97 -13.34 1.66
N ALA A 225 -13.56 -12.40 2.54
CA ALA A 225 -12.94 -11.15 2.14
C ALA A 225 -11.57 -10.88 2.79
N GLY A 226 -11.21 -11.57 3.87
CA GLY A 226 -9.93 -11.32 4.53
C GLY A 226 -9.76 -12.07 5.83
N ALA A 227 -8.87 -11.58 6.71
CA ALA A 227 -8.57 -12.22 7.99
C ALA A 227 -9.74 -12.09 8.99
N PRO A 228 -10.45 -13.19 9.32
CA PRO A 228 -11.60 -13.18 10.21
C PRO A 228 -11.14 -13.23 11.69
N THR A 229 -10.24 -12.34 12.08
CA THR A 229 -9.61 -12.34 13.40
C THR A 229 -9.83 -11.01 14.12
N SER A 230 -9.73 -11.03 15.45
CA SER A 230 -9.81 -9.83 16.31
C SER A 230 -8.47 -9.08 16.44
N THR A 231 -7.46 -9.43 15.65
CA THR A 231 -6.19 -8.69 15.61
C THR A 231 -6.39 -7.27 15.10
N ASN A 232 -5.40 -6.39 15.31
CA ASN A 232 -5.48 -4.99 14.92
C ASN A 232 -5.87 -4.80 13.44
N LYS A 233 -5.32 -5.63 12.53
CA LYS A 233 -5.65 -5.62 11.10
C LYS A 233 -6.71 -6.64 10.68
N GLY A 234 -7.33 -7.39 11.60
CA GLY A 234 -8.41 -8.34 11.30
C GLY A 234 -9.73 -7.62 10.97
N LEU A 235 -10.67 -8.35 10.37
CA LEU A 235 -12.01 -7.85 10.01
C LEU A 235 -13.02 -7.92 11.16
N LEU A 236 -12.71 -8.68 12.22
CA LEU A 236 -13.51 -8.75 13.44
C LEU A 236 -13.01 -7.68 14.40
N LYS A 237 -13.87 -6.74 14.78
CA LYS A 237 -13.56 -5.59 15.63
C LYS A 237 -14.37 -5.65 16.92
N SER A 238 -13.88 -5.04 17.98
CA SER A 238 -14.63 -4.90 19.23
C SER A 238 -15.56 -3.70 19.19
N TRP A 239 -16.77 -3.86 19.74
CA TRP A 239 -17.67 -2.74 20.04
C TRP A 239 -17.13 -1.81 21.13
N ASN A 240 -16.19 -2.30 21.95
CA ASN A 240 -15.61 -1.51 23.03
C ASN A 240 -14.57 -0.50 22.51
N ALA A 241 -15.01 0.34 21.57
CA ALA A 241 -14.23 1.37 20.95
C ALA A 241 -15.00 2.70 20.90
N THR A 242 -14.30 3.83 20.88
CA THR A 242 -14.96 5.13 20.71
C THR A 242 -15.53 5.27 19.31
N GLN A 243 -16.59 6.06 19.15
CA GLN A 243 -17.18 6.35 17.84
C GLN A 243 -16.15 6.83 16.82
N ASN A 244 -15.24 7.71 17.21
CA ASN A 244 -14.18 8.21 16.32
C ASN A 244 -13.21 7.10 15.89
N SER A 245 -12.92 6.18 16.78
CA SER A 245 -12.09 5.00 16.45
C SER A 245 -12.78 4.09 15.43
N MET A 246 -14.08 3.80 15.62
CA MET A 246 -14.86 3.01 14.67
C MET A 246 -14.92 3.69 13.29
N MET A 247 -15.21 4.98 13.23
CA MET A 247 -15.23 5.74 11.98
C MET A 247 -13.87 5.75 11.29
N SER A 248 -12.78 5.87 12.06
CA SER A 248 -11.42 5.81 11.52
C SER A 248 -11.09 4.44 10.91
N ILE A 249 -11.58 3.35 11.51
CA ILE A 249 -11.40 2.00 10.97
C ILE A 249 -12.13 1.85 9.63
N LEU A 250 -13.37 2.33 9.55
CA LEU A 250 -14.22 2.19 8.36
C LEU A 250 -13.80 3.10 7.19
N ASN A 251 -13.09 4.19 7.49
CA ASN A 251 -12.67 5.14 6.46
C ASN A 251 -11.73 4.51 5.43
N GLY A 252 -12.11 4.59 4.16
CA GLY A 252 -11.38 4.01 3.03
C GLY A 252 -11.62 2.52 2.83
N ILE A 253 -12.64 1.93 3.51
CA ILE A 253 -13.04 0.54 3.36
C ILE A 253 -14.47 0.52 2.81
N ASN A 254 -14.62 0.08 1.58
CA ASN A 254 -15.91 -0.06 0.93
C ASN A 254 -16.02 -1.44 0.25
N GLY A 255 -17.20 -2.03 0.26
CA GLY A 255 -17.42 -3.36 -0.34
C GLY A 255 -16.70 -4.53 0.36
N ILE A 256 -16.25 -4.33 1.59
CA ILE A 256 -15.61 -5.34 2.43
C ILE A 256 -16.46 -5.53 3.68
N PRO A 257 -16.84 -6.77 4.04
CA PRO A 257 -17.58 -7.02 5.27
C PRO A 257 -16.70 -6.79 6.50
N ILE A 258 -17.25 -6.09 7.49
CA ILE A 258 -16.62 -5.88 8.80
C ILE A 258 -17.65 -6.29 9.86
N CYS A 259 -17.21 -7.01 10.87
CA CYS A 259 -18.03 -7.36 12.00
C CYS A 259 -17.52 -6.65 13.27
N PHE A 260 -18.47 -6.14 14.06
CA PHE A 260 -18.23 -5.67 15.41
C PHE A 260 -18.85 -6.67 16.39
N ASP A 261 -18.05 -7.20 17.30
CA ASP A 261 -18.47 -8.16 18.32
C ASP A 261 -18.06 -7.65 19.71
N GLU A 262 -18.73 -8.15 20.74
CA GLU A 262 -18.41 -7.87 22.15
C GLU A 262 -17.22 -8.75 22.59
N LEU A 263 -16.04 -8.46 22.09
CA LEU A 263 -14.82 -9.20 22.41
C LEU A 263 -14.15 -8.68 23.68
#